data_822ec9037b41e99ca82b54e3482caf5a
#
_entry.id   822ec9037b41e99ca82b54e3482caf5a
#
_cell.length_a   1.000
_cell.length_b   1.000
_cell.length_c   1.000
_cell.angle_alpha   90.00
_cell.angle_beta   90.00
_cell.angle_gamma   90.00
#
_symmetry.space_group_name_H-M   'P 1'
#
loop_
_entity.id
_entity.type
_entity.pdbx_description
1 polymer ?
#
loop_
_entity_poly.entity_id
_entity_poly.type
_entity_poly.pdbx_seq_one_letter_code
_entity_poly.pdbx_strand_id
1 'polypeptide(L)'
;MGEDVGAATGDPGVGDSGGLGADDASVTRDCGDYKERRRHSRAAAAEAKVMNDDNYDDHYDGSDACSDFSSVSVDELPPIRAYGHTYHGSGLLLMPNDESERARLEIQHQLFKLCLEGALTATKLPTDRALNVLDIGSGTGNWAVEMGEQYPLANIMGVDISAALLPTTVPPNVVFEVEDANEDWAREKNSLDFVHMRNLVGGGIPDWRALFQQAYEHLKPGGQIEFSEVRTRYFDLVDSSGDEPTAPTEEEKDHGSMTACREFEIGFAQMAAIAGVDFDPIPKIPAILSSVGFERVGRWSDLVPIQAVGHDEKMVRKGAQFAQMLEYGLENYSLAVFVKGGWDEKETRNLLQRVHKESRDTANEAYGKVSFVTARKPMQ
;
A
#
# COMPACT_ATOMS: atom_id res chain seq x y z
N MET A 1 16.22 -34.96 63.37
CA MET A 1 15.69 -36.31 63.20
C MET A 1 15.22 -36.35 61.76
N GLY A 2 15.96 -36.78 60.89
CA GLY A 2 16.56 -38.11 60.63
C GLY A 2 15.92 -38.54 59.37
N GLU A 3 16.63 -38.64 58.41
CA GLU A 3 17.34 -39.67 57.67
C GLU A 3 16.54 -40.03 56.41
N ASP A 4 17.02 -40.09 55.27
CA ASP A 4 18.25 -40.47 54.56
C ASP A 4 17.93 -41.59 53.57
N VAL A 5 18.59 -41.54 52.40
CA VAL A 5 19.08 -42.59 51.53
C VAL A 5 18.16 -43.25 50.46
N GLY A 6 18.65 -43.21 49.23
CA GLY A 6 18.38 -44.25 48.24
C GLY A 6 18.80 -43.90 46.83
N ALA A 7 20.07 -44.03 46.50
CA ALA A 7 20.63 -44.03 45.16
C ALA A 7 20.50 -45.35 44.45
N ALA A 8 20.34 -45.37 43.10
CA ALA A 8 20.91 -46.36 42.16
C ALA A 8 20.64 -45.88 40.71
N THR A 9 21.61 -45.40 40.00
CA THR A 9 22.50 -46.01 38.96
C THR A 9 21.76 -46.78 37.84
N GLY A 10 21.99 -46.32 36.59
CA GLY A 10 21.71 -47.04 35.38
C GLY A 10 21.73 -46.23 34.12
N ASP A 11 22.91 -45.95 33.59
CA ASP A 11 23.20 -45.68 32.17
C ASP A 11 23.79 -46.95 31.60
N PRO A 12 23.81 -47.23 30.28
CA PRO A 12 23.84 -46.39 29.08
C PRO A 12 23.01 -46.87 27.89
N GLY A 13 22.80 -45.99 26.92
CA GLY A 13 22.30 -46.37 25.58
C GLY A 13 22.56 -45.28 24.57
N VAL A 14 23.64 -45.39 23.86
CA VAL A 14 24.02 -44.63 22.65
C VAL A 14 23.03 -44.85 21.55
N GLY A 15 22.60 -43.74 20.86
CA GLY A 15 21.76 -43.77 19.68
C GLY A 15 21.57 -42.39 19.07
N ASP A 16 22.48 -42.10 18.28
CA ASP A 16 22.55 -41.47 16.94
C ASP A 16 21.76 -40.20 16.64
N SER A 17 22.53 -39.26 16.17
CA SER A 17 22.31 -37.98 15.50
C SER A 17 21.22 -38.03 14.43
N GLY A 18 20.30 -37.09 14.52
CA GLY A 18 19.44 -36.61 13.44
C GLY A 18 19.20 -35.13 13.57
N GLY A 19 20.16 -34.35 13.12
CA GLY A 19 20.01 -32.90 12.96
C GLY A 19 18.96 -32.65 11.87
N LEU A 20 17.82 -32.09 12.26
CA LEU A 20 16.92 -31.42 11.33
C LEU A 20 17.33 -29.95 11.32
N GLY A 21 18.01 -29.60 10.23
CA GLY A 21 18.27 -28.21 9.88
C GLY A 21 16.95 -27.47 9.72
N ALA A 22 16.80 -26.37 10.44
CA ALA A 22 15.83 -25.36 10.14
C ALA A 22 16.25 -24.72 8.81
N ASP A 23 15.65 -25.18 7.72
CA ASP A 23 15.72 -24.49 6.45
C ASP A 23 14.93 -23.16 6.60
N ASP A 24 15.71 -22.11 6.78
CA ASP A 24 15.28 -20.73 6.60
C ASP A 24 14.93 -20.54 5.11
N ALA A 25 13.71 -20.92 4.76
CA ALA A 25 13.15 -20.64 3.45
C ALA A 25 12.82 -19.14 3.38
N SER A 26 13.86 -18.32 3.22
CA SER A 26 13.73 -16.97 2.72
C SER A 26 13.03 -17.04 1.37
N VAL A 27 11.74 -16.69 1.35
CA VAL A 27 10.95 -16.54 0.13
C VAL A 27 11.43 -15.26 -0.58
N THR A 28 12.59 -15.33 -1.18
CA THR A 28 12.97 -14.44 -2.28
C THR A 28 12.18 -14.90 -3.50
N ARG A 29 10.90 -14.51 -3.60
CA ARG A 29 10.19 -14.62 -4.87
C ARG A 29 10.74 -13.56 -5.80
N ASP A 30 11.31 -14.06 -6.82
CA ASP A 30 12.09 -13.49 -7.89
C ASP A 30 11.39 -12.30 -8.57
N CYS A 31 12.08 -11.16 -8.65
CA CYS A 31 11.75 -10.01 -9.49
C CYS A 31 11.52 -10.42 -10.97
N GLY A 32 12.02 -11.60 -11.38
CA GLY A 32 11.76 -12.23 -12.67
C GLY A 32 10.28 -12.54 -12.91
N ASP A 33 9.57 -13.06 -11.91
CA ASP A 33 8.15 -13.46 -12.05
C ASP A 33 7.21 -12.24 -12.25
N TYR A 34 7.54 -11.09 -11.63
CA TYR A 34 6.80 -9.84 -11.85
C TYR A 34 6.99 -9.30 -13.27
N LYS A 35 8.24 -9.25 -13.76
CA LYS A 35 8.54 -8.82 -15.12
C LYS A 35 7.94 -9.76 -16.18
N GLU A 36 7.86 -11.04 -15.86
CA GLU A 36 7.27 -12.05 -16.75
C GLU A 36 5.75 -11.96 -16.79
N ARG A 37 5.06 -11.78 -15.66
CA ARG A 37 3.62 -11.50 -15.59
C ARG A 37 3.26 -10.23 -16.35
N ARG A 38 4.07 -9.18 -16.24
CA ARG A 38 3.88 -7.93 -16.96
C ARG A 38 4.04 -8.11 -18.46
N ARG A 39 5.03 -8.93 -18.91
CA ARG A 39 5.18 -9.29 -20.34
C ARG A 39 3.96 -10.04 -20.86
N HIS A 40 3.43 -10.98 -20.10
CA HIS A 40 2.21 -11.73 -20.47
C HIS A 40 0.97 -10.83 -20.50
N SER A 41 0.82 -9.92 -19.54
CA SER A 41 -0.26 -8.93 -19.52
C SER A 41 -0.20 -7.98 -20.73
N ARG A 42 1.00 -7.51 -21.09
CA ARG A 42 1.22 -6.69 -22.29
C ARG A 42 0.95 -7.47 -23.60
N ALA A 43 1.36 -8.74 -23.65
CA ALA A 43 1.09 -9.60 -24.80
C ALA A 43 -0.42 -9.86 -24.97
N ALA A 44 -1.14 -10.15 -23.88
CA ALA A 44 -2.58 -10.34 -23.91
C ALA A 44 -3.35 -9.07 -24.33
N ALA A 45 -2.90 -7.88 -23.89
CA ALA A 45 -3.48 -6.60 -24.31
C ALA A 45 -3.21 -6.29 -25.78
N ALA A 46 -2.03 -6.66 -26.30
CA ALA A 46 -1.69 -6.54 -27.73
C ALA A 46 -2.52 -7.50 -28.60
N GLU A 47 -2.72 -8.74 -28.15
CA GLU A 47 -3.58 -9.71 -28.83
C GLU A 47 -5.06 -9.29 -28.86
N ALA A 48 -5.56 -8.67 -27.78
CA ALA A 48 -6.93 -8.13 -27.75
C ALA A 48 -7.12 -6.96 -28.72
N LYS A 49 -6.07 -6.16 -28.97
CA LYS A 49 -6.10 -5.06 -29.93
C LYS A 49 -6.14 -5.57 -31.39
N VAL A 50 -5.44 -6.68 -31.68
CA VAL A 50 -5.42 -7.30 -33.01
C VAL A 50 -6.77 -7.93 -33.40
N MET A 51 -7.58 -8.35 -32.42
CA MET A 51 -8.90 -8.94 -32.70
C MET A 51 -10.02 -7.93 -32.99
N ASN A 52 -9.80 -6.63 -32.79
CA ASN A 52 -10.81 -5.59 -33.00
C ASN A 52 -10.62 -4.76 -34.29
N ASP A 53 -9.61 -5.05 -35.11
CA ASP A 53 -9.25 -4.24 -36.29
C ASP A 53 -9.54 -4.95 -37.64
N ASP A 54 -10.63 -5.73 -37.73
CA ASP A 54 -11.17 -6.18 -39.01
C ASP A 54 -12.18 -5.14 -39.53
N ASN A 55 -11.70 -4.05 -40.09
CA ASN A 55 -12.27 -3.28 -41.19
C ASN A 55 -11.58 -1.93 -41.36
N TYR A 56 -10.56 -1.87 -42.20
CA TYR A 56 -10.31 -0.75 -43.09
C TYR A 56 -9.22 -1.11 -44.12
N ASP A 57 -9.66 -1.22 -45.36
CA ASP A 57 -8.82 -1.30 -46.55
C ASP A 57 -8.30 0.11 -46.86
N ASP A 58 -6.99 0.32 -46.89
CA ASP A 58 -6.41 1.35 -47.76
C ASP A 58 -4.89 1.08 -47.98
N HIS A 59 -4.55 1.13 -49.26
CA HIS A 59 -3.24 1.00 -49.83
C HIS A 59 -2.26 2.06 -49.27
N TYR A 60 -1.13 1.65 -48.76
CA TYR A 60 0.07 2.51 -48.68
C TYR A 60 1.32 1.76 -49.07
N ASP A 61 2.04 2.41 -50.00
CA ASP A 61 3.27 2.00 -50.66
C ASP A 61 4.47 2.01 -49.70
N GLY A 62 5.36 1.03 -49.85
CA GLY A 62 6.49 0.83 -48.93
C GLY A 62 7.65 1.80 -49.18
N SER A 63 8.24 2.23 -48.12
CA SER A 63 9.68 2.36 -47.87
C SER A 63 9.92 3.05 -46.53
N ASP A 64 10.62 2.40 -45.70
CA ASP A 64 11.52 2.77 -44.60
C ASP A 64 11.26 1.94 -43.33
N ALA A 65 12.05 0.88 -43.25
CA ALA A 65 12.19 0.11 -42.03
C ALA A 65 12.99 0.92 -40.99
N CYS A 66 12.32 1.76 -40.23
CA CYS A 66 12.74 2.17 -38.90
C CYS A 66 11.94 1.37 -37.91
N SER A 67 12.61 0.57 -37.10
CA SER A 67 12.03 -0.17 -36.00
C SER A 67 11.56 0.82 -34.89
N ASP A 68 10.39 1.39 -35.09
CA ASP A 68 9.67 2.06 -34.01
C ASP A 68 9.07 0.97 -33.12
N PHE A 69 9.86 0.52 -32.15
CA PHE A 69 9.28 0.01 -30.91
C PHE A 69 8.68 1.21 -30.16
N SER A 70 7.52 1.65 -30.58
CA SER A 70 6.70 2.53 -29.77
C SER A 70 6.32 1.72 -28.52
N SER A 71 6.97 2.02 -27.40
CA SER A 71 6.50 1.57 -26.10
C SER A 71 5.08 2.14 -25.95
N VAL A 72 4.08 1.26 -25.97
CA VAL A 72 2.69 1.65 -25.64
C VAL A 72 2.77 2.27 -24.25
N SER A 73 2.38 3.54 -24.11
CA SER A 73 2.40 4.18 -22.80
C SER A 73 1.43 3.44 -21.89
N VAL A 74 1.71 3.41 -20.60
CA VAL A 74 0.88 2.67 -19.61
C VAL A 74 -0.56 3.18 -19.62
N ASP A 75 -0.78 4.44 -20.00
CA ASP A 75 -2.09 5.10 -20.13
C ASP A 75 -2.91 4.66 -21.35
N GLU A 76 -2.30 4.01 -22.33
CA GLU A 76 -3.01 3.59 -23.55
C GLU A 76 -3.67 2.22 -23.41
N LEU A 77 -3.50 1.55 -22.26
CA LEU A 77 -4.15 0.27 -22.02
C LEU A 77 -5.64 0.45 -21.75
N PRO A 78 -6.53 -0.27 -22.46
CA PRO A 78 -7.97 -0.16 -22.23
C PRO A 78 -8.30 -0.57 -20.78
N PRO A 79 -9.18 0.18 -20.09
CA PRO A 79 -9.52 -0.11 -18.71
C PRO A 79 -10.25 -1.45 -18.59
N ILE A 80 -9.96 -2.16 -17.50
CA ILE A 80 -10.61 -3.43 -17.15
C ILE A 80 -11.89 -3.13 -16.37
N ARG A 81 -13.04 -3.63 -16.86
CA ARG A 81 -14.33 -3.53 -16.15
C ARG A 81 -14.64 -4.85 -15.46
N ALA A 82 -14.70 -4.84 -14.14
CA ALA A 82 -15.00 -6.02 -13.33
C ALA A 82 -15.69 -5.61 -12.03
N TYR A 83 -16.57 -6.48 -11.52
CA TYR A 83 -17.22 -6.34 -10.20
C TYR A 83 -18.01 -5.04 -10.00
N GLY A 84 -18.45 -4.39 -11.09
CA GLY A 84 -19.12 -3.09 -11.03
C GLY A 84 -18.18 -1.89 -11.02
N HIS A 85 -16.87 -2.11 -11.07
CA HIS A 85 -15.82 -1.10 -11.04
C HIS A 85 -15.02 -1.04 -12.34
N THR A 86 -14.26 0.04 -12.47
CA THR A 86 -13.25 0.20 -13.52
C THR A 86 -11.87 0.13 -12.86
N TYR A 87 -10.99 -0.71 -13.43
CA TYR A 87 -9.60 -0.89 -12.97
C TYR A 87 -8.63 -0.43 -14.06
N HIS A 88 -7.39 -0.15 -13.67
CA HIS A 88 -6.32 0.18 -14.61
C HIS A 88 -6.03 -1.00 -15.56
N GLY A 89 -5.80 -0.69 -16.84
CA GLY A 89 -5.65 -1.68 -17.91
C GLY A 89 -4.47 -2.64 -17.76
N SER A 90 -3.46 -2.30 -16.95
CA SER A 90 -2.34 -3.22 -16.67
C SER A 90 -2.76 -4.44 -15.85
N GLY A 91 -3.88 -4.39 -15.12
CA GLY A 91 -4.30 -5.43 -14.19
C GLY A 91 -3.40 -5.60 -12.96
N LEU A 92 -2.40 -4.72 -12.78
CA LEU A 92 -1.48 -4.72 -11.64
C LEU A 92 -2.12 -4.13 -10.38
N LEU A 93 -2.95 -3.10 -10.57
CA LEU A 93 -3.65 -2.47 -9.47
C LEU A 93 -4.81 -3.35 -9.00
N LEU A 94 -4.92 -3.52 -7.69
CA LEU A 94 -6.04 -4.22 -7.06
C LEU A 94 -7.16 -3.27 -6.65
N MET A 95 -6.87 -1.96 -6.63
CA MET A 95 -7.86 -0.92 -6.36
C MET A 95 -8.55 -0.48 -7.65
N PRO A 96 -9.83 -0.10 -7.58
CA PRO A 96 -10.52 0.54 -8.70
C PRO A 96 -9.83 1.84 -9.13
N ASN A 97 -10.17 2.28 -10.33
CA ASN A 97 -9.69 3.53 -10.90
C ASN A 97 -10.90 4.32 -11.44
N ASP A 98 -11.87 4.54 -10.55
CA ASP A 98 -13.16 5.15 -10.85
C ASP A 98 -13.59 6.18 -9.79
N GLU A 99 -14.82 6.74 -9.94
CA GLU A 99 -15.34 7.77 -9.05
C GLU A 99 -15.56 7.28 -7.61
N SER A 100 -15.86 5.99 -7.41
CA SER A 100 -15.98 5.42 -6.07
C SER A 100 -14.62 5.45 -5.34
N GLU A 101 -13.55 5.13 -6.04
CA GLU A 101 -12.20 5.18 -5.50
C GLU A 101 -11.74 6.63 -5.29
N ARG A 102 -12.08 7.55 -6.20
CA ARG A 102 -11.85 9.00 -6.00
C ARG A 102 -12.45 9.47 -4.67
N ALA A 103 -13.74 9.19 -4.44
CA ALA A 103 -14.42 9.58 -3.21
C ALA A 103 -13.73 8.99 -1.96
N ARG A 104 -13.33 7.71 -2.01
CA ARG A 104 -12.60 7.07 -0.93
C ARG A 104 -11.26 7.76 -0.64
N LEU A 105 -10.47 8.05 -1.67
CA LEU A 105 -9.16 8.70 -1.54
C LEU A 105 -9.27 10.12 -1.00
N GLU A 106 -10.30 10.87 -1.37
CA GLU A 106 -10.56 12.22 -0.84
C GLU A 106 -10.88 12.17 0.66
N ILE A 107 -11.75 11.23 1.07
CA ILE A 107 -12.06 11.01 2.49
C ILE A 107 -10.79 10.61 3.25
N GLN A 108 -10.00 9.70 2.69
CA GLN A 108 -8.76 9.23 3.29
C GLN A 108 -7.73 10.36 3.44
N HIS A 109 -7.63 11.26 2.47
CA HIS A 109 -6.77 12.43 2.56
C HIS A 109 -7.12 13.32 3.78
N GLN A 110 -8.41 13.56 4.02
CA GLN A 110 -8.85 14.30 5.20
C GLN A 110 -8.54 13.55 6.51
N LEU A 111 -8.63 12.23 6.51
CA LEU A 111 -8.27 11.41 7.67
C LEU A 111 -6.77 11.59 8.02
N PHE A 112 -5.88 11.52 7.04
CA PHE A 112 -4.45 11.75 7.27
C PHE A 112 -4.19 13.15 7.84
N LYS A 113 -4.85 14.18 7.32
CA LYS A 113 -4.75 15.54 7.87
C LYS A 113 -5.24 15.63 9.32
N LEU A 114 -6.33 14.93 9.67
CA LEU A 114 -6.80 14.87 11.07
C LEU A 114 -5.77 14.19 11.98
N CYS A 115 -5.11 13.13 11.52
CA CYS A 115 -4.05 12.45 12.25
C CYS A 115 -2.81 13.33 12.44
N LEU A 116 -2.51 14.19 11.46
CA LEU A 116 -1.40 15.13 11.47
C LEU A 116 -1.77 16.52 12.01
N GLU A 117 -2.93 16.68 12.67
CA GLU A 117 -3.39 17.96 13.24
C GLU A 117 -3.49 19.10 12.20
N GLY A 118 -3.82 18.74 10.96
CA GLY A 118 -3.96 19.64 9.82
C GLY A 118 -2.69 19.79 8.97
N ALA A 119 -1.56 19.19 9.38
CA ALA A 119 -0.37 19.17 8.55
C ALA A 119 -0.51 18.17 7.37
N LEU A 120 0.25 18.39 6.30
CA LEU A 120 0.29 17.51 5.12
C LEU A 120 1.33 16.40 5.23
N THR A 121 2.30 16.54 6.14
CA THR A 121 3.42 15.63 6.32
C THR A 121 3.82 15.57 7.79
N ALA A 122 4.21 14.39 8.26
CA ALA A 122 4.83 14.20 9.56
C ALA A 122 6.26 14.75 9.59
N THR A 123 6.88 14.87 8.42
CA THR A 123 8.22 15.41 8.22
C THR A 123 8.20 16.94 8.25
N LYS A 124 9.03 17.55 9.08
CA LYS A 124 9.19 19.01 9.08
C LYS A 124 10.06 19.44 7.90
N LEU A 125 9.45 20.15 6.97
CA LEU A 125 10.11 20.69 5.79
C LEU A 125 10.39 22.20 5.96
N PRO A 126 11.54 22.73 5.44
CA PRO A 126 11.81 24.16 5.44
C PRO A 126 10.85 24.89 4.50
N THR A 127 10.41 26.09 4.92
CA THR A 127 9.49 26.94 4.17
C THR A 127 10.17 28.18 3.54
N ASP A 128 11.45 28.38 3.86
CA ASP A 128 12.25 29.55 3.49
C ASP A 128 13.13 29.36 2.26
N ARG A 129 13.08 28.19 1.64
CA ARG A 129 13.82 27.87 0.42
C ARG A 129 13.02 27.03 -0.55
N ALA A 130 13.46 27.01 -1.80
CA ALA A 130 12.92 26.10 -2.79
C ALA A 130 13.22 24.62 -2.42
N LEU A 131 12.24 23.76 -2.65
CA LEU A 131 12.33 22.30 -2.46
C LEU A 131 11.94 21.61 -3.77
N ASN A 132 12.60 20.53 -4.09
CA ASN A 132 12.15 19.58 -5.12
C ASN A 132 11.50 18.40 -4.41
N VAL A 133 10.20 18.23 -4.62
CA VAL A 133 9.36 17.23 -3.95
C VAL A 133 8.81 16.27 -4.98
N LEU A 134 8.87 14.97 -4.69
CA LEU A 134 8.27 13.92 -5.49
C LEU A 134 7.20 13.20 -4.67
N ASP A 135 5.97 13.15 -5.20
CA ASP A 135 4.83 12.41 -4.64
C ASP A 135 4.58 11.17 -5.49
N ILE A 136 4.84 10.00 -4.94
CA ILE A 136 4.71 8.71 -5.61
C ILE A 136 3.33 8.10 -5.34
N GLY A 137 2.61 7.76 -6.43
CA GLY A 137 1.23 7.28 -6.33
C GLY A 137 0.29 8.39 -5.93
N SER A 138 0.30 9.49 -6.70
CA SER A 138 -0.44 10.71 -6.38
C SER A 138 -1.97 10.52 -6.32
N GLY A 139 -2.51 9.50 -6.98
CA GLY A 139 -3.94 9.21 -7.02
C GLY A 139 -4.78 10.38 -7.49
N THR A 140 -5.56 10.99 -6.57
CA THR A 140 -6.36 12.19 -6.86
C THR A 140 -5.54 13.49 -6.95
N GLY A 141 -4.24 13.45 -6.61
CA GLY A 141 -3.36 14.62 -6.60
C GLY A 141 -3.59 15.59 -5.44
N ASN A 142 -4.54 15.36 -4.56
CA ASN A 142 -4.92 16.29 -3.49
C ASN A 142 -3.75 16.68 -2.59
N TRP A 143 -2.89 15.71 -2.24
CA TRP A 143 -1.72 15.99 -1.41
C TRP A 143 -0.73 16.91 -2.13
N ALA A 144 -0.40 16.63 -3.38
CA ALA A 144 0.54 17.45 -4.16
C ALA A 144 0.01 18.87 -4.41
N VAL A 145 -1.30 19.00 -4.67
CA VAL A 145 -1.96 20.30 -4.84
C VAL A 145 -1.88 21.13 -3.56
N GLU A 146 -2.31 20.59 -2.41
CA GLU A 146 -2.25 21.29 -1.13
C GLU A 146 -0.80 21.60 -0.71
N MET A 147 0.16 20.71 -1.02
CA MET A 147 1.59 20.99 -0.82
C MET A 147 2.05 22.18 -1.68
N GLY A 148 1.61 22.26 -2.94
CA GLY A 148 1.93 23.38 -3.82
C GLY A 148 1.42 24.71 -3.29
N GLU A 149 0.22 24.72 -2.74
CA GLU A 149 -0.37 25.90 -2.10
C GLU A 149 0.37 26.30 -0.81
N GLN A 150 0.73 25.32 0.02
CA GLN A 150 1.41 25.55 1.30
C GLN A 150 2.89 25.93 1.12
N TYR A 151 3.55 25.41 0.08
CA TYR A 151 4.97 25.63 -0.21
C TYR A 151 5.15 26.27 -1.60
N PRO A 152 4.81 27.55 -1.78
CA PRO A 152 4.81 28.20 -3.10
C PRO A 152 6.19 28.33 -3.76
N LEU A 153 7.27 28.14 -3.00
CA LEU A 153 8.64 28.10 -3.53
C LEU A 153 9.08 26.68 -3.94
N ALA A 154 8.32 25.64 -3.60
CA ALA A 154 8.66 24.28 -3.93
C ALA A 154 8.27 23.95 -5.38
N ASN A 155 9.03 23.06 -6.02
CA ASN A 155 8.64 22.38 -7.24
C ASN A 155 8.12 20.99 -6.84
N ILE A 156 6.87 20.74 -7.11
CA ILE A 156 6.19 19.49 -6.71
C ILE A 156 5.84 18.72 -7.96
N MET A 157 6.33 17.51 -8.02
CA MET A 157 6.01 16.56 -9.07
C MET A 157 5.24 15.40 -8.45
N GLY A 158 4.03 15.15 -8.94
CA GLY A 158 3.25 13.97 -8.62
C GLY A 158 3.39 12.95 -9.74
N VAL A 159 3.59 11.68 -9.40
CA VAL A 159 3.59 10.60 -10.39
C VAL A 159 2.56 9.54 -9.99
N ASP A 160 1.85 9.04 -10.99
CA ASP A 160 0.91 7.93 -10.83
C ASP A 160 0.95 7.06 -12.08
N ILE A 161 0.60 5.79 -11.95
CA ILE A 161 0.51 4.87 -13.10
C ILE A 161 -0.69 5.19 -14.00
N SER A 162 -1.61 6.02 -13.52
CA SER A 162 -2.84 6.40 -14.22
C SER A 162 -3.15 7.89 -14.09
N ALA A 163 -3.59 8.50 -15.19
CA ALA A 163 -4.12 9.85 -15.22
C ALA A 163 -5.59 9.96 -14.80
N ALA A 164 -6.32 8.85 -14.66
CA ALA A 164 -7.78 8.87 -14.54
C ALA A 164 -8.33 9.61 -13.33
N LEU A 165 -7.56 9.65 -12.23
CA LEU A 165 -7.96 10.32 -11.01
C LEU A 165 -7.26 11.68 -10.79
N LEU A 166 -6.29 12.05 -11.64
CA LEU A 166 -5.54 13.30 -11.51
C LEU A 166 -6.44 14.54 -11.69
N PRO A 167 -6.13 15.64 -10.99
CA PRO A 167 -6.90 16.89 -11.10
C PRO A 167 -6.62 17.60 -12.42
N THR A 168 -7.63 18.30 -12.94
CA THR A 168 -7.49 19.09 -14.17
C THR A 168 -6.95 20.50 -13.94
N THR A 169 -6.97 20.98 -12.70
CA THR A 169 -6.49 22.32 -12.31
C THR A 169 -5.53 22.18 -11.15
N VAL A 170 -4.33 22.76 -11.30
CA VAL A 170 -3.24 22.65 -10.34
C VAL A 170 -2.54 23.98 -10.12
N PRO A 171 -1.91 24.21 -8.97
CA PRO A 171 -1.02 25.35 -8.75
C PRO A 171 0.13 25.39 -9.77
N PRO A 172 0.69 26.54 -10.09
CA PRO A 172 1.72 26.68 -11.14
C PRO A 172 3.05 25.96 -10.80
N ASN A 173 3.25 25.59 -9.54
CA ASN A 173 4.43 24.88 -9.04
C ASN A 173 4.19 23.39 -8.84
N VAL A 174 3.06 22.85 -9.34
CA VAL A 174 2.71 21.42 -9.29
C VAL A 174 2.59 20.89 -10.71
N VAL A 175 3.19 19.73 -10.96
CA VAL A 175 3.14 19.01 -12.24
C VAL A 175 2.83 17.56 -11.96
N PHE A 176 2.02 16.92 -12.82
CA PHE A 176 1.77 15.48 -12.76
C PHE A 176 2.31 14.79 -14.01
N GLU A 177 2.89 13.61 -13.81
CA GLU A 177 3.38 12.74 -14.88
C GLU A 177 2.84 11.31 -14.68
N VAL A 178 2.58 10.62 -15.79
CA VAL A 178 2.15 9.23 -15.75
C VAL A 178 3.37 8.34 -15.82
N GLU A 179 3.68 7.68 -14.71
CA GLU A 179 4.84 6.81 -14.58
C GLU A 179 4.53 5.60 -13.70
N ASP A 180 5.12 4.47 -14.04
CA ASP A 180 5.16 3.32 -13.15
C ASP A 180 6.35 3.45 -12.18
N ALA A 181 6.06 3.64 -10.91
CA ALA A 181 7.08 3.81 -9.87
C ALA A 181 8.05 2.60 -9.74
N ASN A 182 7.72 1.46 -10.34
CA ASN A 182 8.57 0.27 -10.36
C ASN A 182 9.61 0.28 -11.48
N GLU A 183 9.47 1.15 -12.49
CA GLU A 183 10.48 1.34 -13.54
C GLU A 183 11.61 2.25 -13.04
N ASP A 184 12.71 2.28 -13.78
CA ASP A 184 13.83 3.16 -13.46
C ASP A 184 13.39 4.63 -13.58
N TRP A 185 13.57 5.42 -12.52
CA TRP A 185 13.18 6.81 -12.53
C TRP A 185 14.08 7.64 -13.45
N ALA A 186 13.51 8.23 -14.47
CA ALA A 186 14.20 9.07 -15.45
C ALA A 186 14.52 10.48 -14.93
N ARG A 187 14.96 10.58 -13.67
CA ARG A 187 15.28 11.83 -12.98
C ARG A 187 16.76 11.90 -12.62
N GLU A 188 17.27 13.11 -12.40
CA GLU A 188 18.63 13.34 -11.93
C GLU A 188 18.81 12.79 -10.51
N LYS A 189 19.88 12.02 -10.29
CA LYS A 189 20.23 11.52 -8.95
C LYS A 189 20.65 12.69 -8.05
N ASN A 190 20.38 12.59 -6.76
CA ASN A 190 20.64 13.62 -5.76
C ASN A 190 19.98 14.98 -6.08
N SER A 191 18.78 14.99 -6.67
CA SER A 191 18.05 16.18 -7.07
C SER A 191 16.85 16.52 -6.17
N LEU A 192 16.32 15.52 -5.43
CA LEU A 192 15.12 15.67 -4.62
C LEU A 192 15.46 16.04 -3.17
N ASP A 193 14.66 16.93 -2.58
CA ASP A 193 14.72 17.29 -1.16
C ASP A 193 13.81 16.39 -0.32
N PHE A 194 12.68 15.95 -0.90
CA PHE A 194 11.67 15.16 -0.22
C PHE A 194 10.97 14.20 -1.17
N VAL A 195 10.78 12.97 -0.72
CA VAL A 195 9.96 11.96 -1.40
C VAL A 195 8.81 11.57 -0.49
N HIS A 196 7.60 11.72 -0.98
CA HIS A 196 6.37 11.36 -0.29
C HIS A 196 5.74 10.14 -0.94
N MET A 197 5.22 9.23 -0.13
CA MET A 197 4.52 8.02 -0.53
C MET A 197 3.37 7.77 0.44
N ARG A 198 2.16 7.60 -0.10
CA ARG A 198 0.99 7.37 0.75
C ARG A 198 -0.01 6.43 0.09
N ASN A 199 -0.50 5.45 0.87
CA ASN A 199 -1.50 4.48 0.40
C ASN A 199 -1.09 3.71 -0.85
N LEU A 200 0.16 3.28 -0.91
CA LEU A 200 0.67 2.49 -2.03
C LEU A 200 0.39 0.99 -1.90
N VAL A 201 -0.11 0.55 -0.75
CA VAL A 201 -0.49 -0.86 -0.55
C VAL A 201 -1.66 -1.21 -1.47
N GLY A 202 -1.49 -2.29 -2.26
CA GLY A 202 -2.44 -2.63 -3.34
C GLY A 202 -2.23 -1.87 -4.64
N GLY A 203 -1.34 -0.87 -4.66
CA GLY A 203 -0.98 -0.05 -5.82
C GLY A 203 0.06 -0.69 -6.75
N GLY A 204 0.27 -2.02 -6.67
CA GLY A 204 1.14 -2.73 -7.61
C GLY A 204 2.64 -2.61 -7.31
N ILE A 205 3.05 -2.37 -6.06
CA ILE A 205 4.45 -2.36 -5.63
C ILE A 205 4.87 -3.77 -5.20
N PRO A 206 5.68 -4.48 -5.98
CA PRO A 206 6.11 -5.85 -5.65
C PRO A 206 7.35 -5.90 -4.77
N ASP A 207 8.18 -4.85 -4.81
CA ASP A 207 9.46 -4.79 -4.12
C ASP A 207 9.67 -3.41 -3.49
N TRP A 208 9.32 -3.31 -2.20
CA TRP A 208 9.52 -2.10 -1.40
C TRP A 208 10.97 -1.68 -1.31
N ARG A 209 11.90 -2.66 -1.27
CA ARG A 209 13.32 -2.36 -1.19
C ARG A 209 13.82 -1.68 -2.48
N ALA A 210 13.41 -2.17 -3.64
CA ALA A 210 13.76 -1.56 -4.93
C ALA A 210 13.22 -0.14 -5.03
N LEU A 211 11.96 0.08 -4.63
CA LEU A 211 11.34 1.41 -4.60
C LEU A 211 12.10 2.38 -3.70
N PHE A 212 12.43 1.97 -2.47
CA PHE A 212 13.19 2.81 -1.53
C PHE A 212 14.64 3.02 -1.97
N GLN A 213 15.24 2.06 -2.67
CA GLN A 213 16.56 2.23 -3.27
C GLN A 213 16.55 3.34 -4.32
N GLN A 214 15.55 3.39 -5.20
CA GLN A 214 15.38 4.47 -6.15
C GLN A 214 15.19 5.82 -5.45
N ALA A 215 14.32 5.88 -4.42
CA ALA A 215 14.15 7.09 -3.63
C ALA A 215 15.47 7.56 -3.00
N TYR A 216 16.25 6.63 -2.43
CA TYR A 216 17.55 6.93 -1.85
C TYR A 216 18.52 7.51 -2.88
N GLU A 217 18.59 6.94 -4.07
CA GLU A 217 19.51 7.43 -5.12
C GLU A 217 19.16 8.83 -5.60
N HIS A 218 17.87 9.17 -5.68
CA HIS A 218 17.40 10.46 -6.18
C HIS A 218 17.32 11.55 -5.11
N LEU A 219 17.22 11.20 -3.84
CA LEU A 219 17.31 12.17 -2.75
C LEU A 219 18.70 12.79 -2.66
N LYS A 220 18.77 14.08 -2.41
CA LYS A 220 19.99 14.80 -2.04
C LYS A 220 20.55 14.26 -0.73
N PRO A 221 21.87 14.38 -0.46
CA PRO A 221 22.37 14.20 0.90
C PRO A 221 21.56 15.06 1.88
N GLY A 222 21.07 14.46 2.96
CA GLY A 222 20.17 15.11 3.90
C GLY A 222 18.70 15.20 3.48
N GLY A 223 18.33 14.76 2.28
CA GLY A 223 16.96 14.66 1.82
C GLY A 223 16.17 13.64 2.65
N GLN A 224 14.87 13.77 2.67
CA GLN A 224 13.98 12.99 3.55
C GLN A 224 12.95 12.23 2.75
N ILE A 225 12.49 11.10 3.31
CA ILE A 225 11.40 10.28 2.77
C ILE A 225 10.32 10.12 3.84
N GLU A 226 9.08 10.12 3.41
CA GLU A 226 7.92 9.76 4.22
C GLU A 226 7.08 8.72 3.50
N PHE A 227 6.76 7.64 4.22
CA PHE A 227 5.81 6.62 3.79
C PHE A 227 4.70 6.52 4.82
N SER A 228 3.45 6.65 4.38
CA SER A 228 2.30 6.59 5.28
C SER A 228 1.19 5.72 4.72
N GLU A 229 0.52 4.98 5.64
CA GLU A 229 -0.45 3.96 5.25
C GLU A 229 -1.56 3.80 6.31
N VAL A 230 -2.77 3.52 5.87
CA VAL A 230 -3.83 2.98 6.73
C VAL A 230 -3.65 1.47 6.77
N ARG A 231 -3.44 0.91 7.96
CA ARG A 231 -3.29 -0.54 8.11
C ARG A 231 -4.64 -1.24 7.94
N THR A 232 -4.64 -2.33 7.20
CA THR A 232 -5.84 -3.13 6.89
C THR A 232 -6.22 -4.10 8.00
N ARG A 233 -6.04 -3.68 9.25
CA ARG A 233 -6.36 -4.45 10.46
C ARG A 233 -7.16 -3.63 11.42
N TYR A 234 -8.01 -4.31 12.18
CA TYR A 234 -8.65 -3.74 13.34
C TYR A 234 -7.79 -3.97 14.60
N PHE A 235 -7.79 -3.01 15.50
CA PHE A 235 -6.99 -3.05 16.72
C PHE A 235 -7.88 -2.77 17.92
N ASP A 236 -7.63 -3.48 19.01
CA ASP A 236 -8.22 -3.16 20.32
C ASP A 236 -7.37 -2.08 21.02
N LEU A 237 -7.96 -1.35 21.98
CA LEU A 237 -7.22 -0.36 22.78
C LEU A 237 -6.05 -0.98 23.55
N VAL A 238 -6.16 -2.24 23.94
CA VAL A 238 -5.13 -2.97 24.69
C VAL A 238 -3.91 -3.28 23.83
N ASP A 239 -4.12 -3.49 22.51
CA ASP A 239 -3.07 -3.74 21.51
C ASP A 239 -2.37 -2.45 21.03
N SER A 240 -2.75 -1.30 21.61
CA SER A 240 -2.23 0.01 21.17
C SER A 240 -0.73 0.17 21.33
N SER A 241 -0.07 -0.60 22.22
CA SER A 241 1.37 -0.56 22.47
C SER A 241 2.16 -1.64 21.72
N GLY A 242 1.50 -2.62 21.09
CA GLY A 242 2.14 -3.74 20.41
C GLY A 242 2.34 -3.48 18.93
N ASP A 243 3.56 -3.58 18.46
CA ASP A 243 3.93 -3.43 17.04
C ASP A 243 3.81 -4.73 16.24
N GLU A 244 3.70 -5.86 16.93
CA GLU A 244 3.62 -7.18 16.31
C GLU A 244 2.18 -7.70 16.27
N PRO A 245 1.74 -8.23 15.12
CA PRO A 245 0.54 -9.00 15.06
C PRO A 245 0.80 -10.34 15.75
N THR A 246 0.42 -10.48 16.99
CA THR A 246 0.21 -11.81 17.55
C THR A 246 -0.93 -12.44 16.77
N ALA A 247 -0.68 -13.57 16.12
CA ALA A 247 -1.77 -14.37 15.58
C ALA A 247 -2.79 -14.60 16.70
N PRO A 248 -4.11 -14.38 16.44
CA PRO A 248 -5.12 -14.55 17.48
C PRO A 248 -5.01 -15.97 18.03
N THR A 249 -4.88 -16.09 19.35
CA THR A 249 -4.94 -17.37 20.04
C THR A 249 -6.32 -17.99 19.86
N GLU A 250 -6.46 -19.31 19.98
CA GLU A 250 -7.76 -19.98 19.88
C GLU A 250 -8.77 -19.47 20.94
N GLU A 251 -8.27 -18.94 22.08
CA GLU A 251 -9.09 -18.33 23.13
C GLU A 251 -9.62 -16.94 22.74
N GLU A 252 -8.89 -16.16 21.95
CA GLU A 252 -9.33 -14.86 21.44
C GLU A 252 -10.37 -14.99 20.32
N LYS A 253 -10.48 -16.14 19.69
CA LYS A 253 -11.54 -16.44 18.69
C LYS A 253 -12.93 -16.53 19.31
N ASP A 254 -13.05 -16.67 20.64
CA ASP A 254 -14.32 -16.92 21.35
C ASP A 254 -14.90 -15.64 22.04
N HIS A 255 -14.24 -14.48 21.97
CA HIS A 255 -14.78 -13.22 22.50
C HIS A 255 -15.51 -12.39 21.43
N GLY A 256 -16.50 -12.82 21.02
CA GLY A 256 -17.88 -12.75 20.52
C GLY A 256 -18.38 -11.50 19.81
N SER A 257 -17.73 -10.34 19.60
CA SER A 257 -18.46 -9.22 19.00
C SER A 257 -18.08 -8.84 17.56
N MET A 258 -16.90 -9.24 17.02
CA MET A 258 -16.47 -8.85 15.67
C MET A 258 -16.06 -10.05 14.81
N THR A 259 -16.92 -11.05 14.73
CA THR A 259 -16.60 -12.31 14.01
C THR A 259 -16.42 -12.15 12.50
N ALA A 260 -17.23 -11.31 11.87
CA ALA A 260 -17.11 -11.05 10.42
C ALA A 260 -15.89 -10.17 10.11
N CYS A 261 -15.55 -9.21 10.96
CA CYS A 261 -14.33 -8.42 10.81
C CYS A 261 -13.08 -9.29 10.94
N ARG A 262 -13.04 -10.24 11.88
CA ARG A 262 -11.93 -11.21 12.00
C ARG A 262 -11.86 -12.18 10.83
N GLU A 263 -13.01 -12.71 10.39
CA GLU A 263 -13.08 -13.56 9.19
C GLU A 263 -12.54 -12.81 7.97
N PHE A 264 -12.90 -11.52 7.84
CA PHE A 264 -12.41 -10.66 6.79
C PHE A 264 -10.88 -10.46 6.87
N GLU A 265 -10.32 -10.12 8.04
CA GLU A 265 -8.87 -9.91 8.20
C GLU A 265 -8.07 -11.16 7.82
N ILE A 266 -8.50 -12.33 8.31
CA ILE A 266 -7.83 -13.61 8.02
C ILE A 266 -7.93 -13.92 6.53
N GLY A 267 -9.15 -13.86 5.96
CA GLY A 267 -9.40 -14.10 4.55
C GLY A 267 -8.63 -13.13 3.66
N PHE A 268 -8.65 -11.84 4.00
CA PHE A 268 -7.95 -10.81 3.25
C PHE A 268 -6.43 -11.05 3.22
N ALA A 269 -5.83 -11.34 4.38
CA ALA A 269 -4.40 -11.64 4.45
C ALA A 269 -4.01 -12.88 3.65
N GLN A 270 -4.84 -13.95 3.70
CA GLN A 270 -4.61 -15.16 2.92
C GLN A 270 -4.72 -14.90 1.41
N MET A 271 -5.77 -14.19 0.97
CA MET A 271 -5.99 -13.90 -0.45
C MET A 271 -4.93 -12.93 -0.98
N ALA A 272 -4.54 -11.95 -0.20
CA ALA A 272 -3.44 -11.05 -0.52
C ALA A 272 -2.12 -11.80 -0.72
N ALA A 273 -1.82 -12.75 0.16
CA ALA A 273 -0.63 -13.60 0.02
C ALA A 273 -0.67 -14.46 -1.26
N ILE A 274 -1.83 -15.01 -1.64
CA ILE A 274 -2.02 -15.74 -2.90
C ILE A 274 -1.82 -14.79 -4.09
N ALA A 275 -2.34 -13.56 -4.01
CA ALA A 275 -2.13 -12.52 -5.02
C ALA A 275 -0.69 -11.98 -5.07
N GLY A 276 0.18 -12.37 -4.12
CA GLY A 276 1.58 -11.96 -4.04
C GLY A 276 1.76 -10.55 -3.51
N VAL A 277 0.80 -10.01 -2.76
CA VAL A 277 0.80 -8.65 -2.20
C VAL A 277 0.89 -8.71 -0.68
N ASP A 278 1.79 -7.89 -0.11
CA ASP A 278 1.83 -7.64 1.34
C ASP A 278 0.98 -6.40 1.65
N PHE A 279 -0.18 -6.62 2.27
CA PHE A 279 -1.10 -5.53 2.61
C PHE A 279 -0.82 -4.88 3.98
N ASP A 280 0.17 -5.36 4.73
CA ASP A 280 0.61 -4.73 5.97
C ASP A 280 2.15 -4.65 6.03
N PRO A 281 2.79 -3.91 5.11
CA PRO A 281 4.25 -3.80 5.07
C PRO A 281 4.82 -2.91 6.18
N ILE A 282 4.00 -2.09 6.84
CA ILE A 282 4.40 -1.08 7.83
C ILE A 282 5.38 -1.61 8.88
N PRO A 283 5.20 -2.79 9.48
CA PRO A 283 6.16 -3.32 10.45
C PRO A 283 7.56 -3.58 9.88
N LYS A 284 7.66 -3.85 8.57
CA LYS A 284 8.91 -4.21 7.88
C LYS A 284 9.63 -3.00 7.30
N ILE A 285 8.90 -1.93 6.96
CA ILE A 285 9.43 -0.73 6.28
C ILE A 285 10.64 -0.11 7.00
N PRO A 286 10.66 0.07 8.35
CA PRO A 286 11.82 0.65 9.03
C PRO A 286 13.11 -0.14 8.80
N ALA A 287 13.05 -1.47 8.85
CA ALA A 287 14.20 -2.34 8.60
C ALA A 287 14.65 -2.26 7.14
N ILE A 288 13.72 -2.20 6.19
CA ILE A 288 14.01 -2.05 4.77
C ILE A 288 14.72 -0.72 4.52
N LEU A 289 14.19 0.41 5.01
CA LEU A 289 14.81 1.73 4.88
C LEU A 289 16.23 1.76 5.46
N SER A 290 16.42 1.20 6.66
CA SER A 290 17.74 1.10 7.27
C SER A 290 18.71 0.26 6.41
N SER A 291 18.23 -0.83 5.81
CA SER A 291 19.04 -1.71 4.96
C SER A 291 19.40 -1.10 3.59
N VAL A 292 18.64 -0.11 3.12
CA VAL A 292 18.94 0.71 1.94
C VAL A 292 20.01 1.77 2.24
N GLY A 293 20.15 2.18 3.50
CA GLY A 293 21.15 3.16 3.91
C GLY A 293 20.56 4.44 4.51
N PHE A 294 19.25 4.51 4.68
CA PHE A 294 18.64 5.63 5.39
C PHE A 294 18.99 5.64 6.87
N GLU A 295 19.14 6.83 7.45
CA GLU A 295 19.33 7.08 8.86
C GLU A 295 18.09 7.77 9.47
N ARG A 296 18.06 7.85 10.82
CA ARG A 296 16.97 8.51 11.56
C ARG A 296 15.60 7.97 11.19
N VAL A 297 15.54 6.67 10.98
CA VAL A 297 14.29 5.98 10.66
C VAL A 297 13.40 6.03 11.89
N GLY A 298 12.25 6.68 11.73
CA GLY A 298 11.22 6.80 12.77
C GLY A 298 9.91 6.21 12.27
N ARG A 299 9.14 5.62 13.20
CA ARG A 299 7.79 5.15 12.95
C ARG A 299 6.88 5.52 14.10
N TRP A 300 5.70 6.00 13.80
CA TRP A 300 4.63 6.18 14.77
C TRP A 300 3.27 5.91 14.11
N SER A 301 2.25 5.69 14.93
CA SER A 301 0.90 5.43 14.44
C SER A 301 -0.11 6.19 15.30
N ASP A 302 -1.18 6.65 14.67
CA ASP A 302 -2.35 7.20 15.32
C ASP A 302 -3.45 6.14 15.34
N LEU A 303 -4.06 5.93 16.50
CA LEU A 303 -5.23 5.07 16.67
C LEU A 303 -6.48 5.87 16.33
N VAL A 304 -7.27 5.35 15.42
CA VAL A 304 -8.47 5.99 14.92
C VAL A 304 -9.66 5.06 15.18
N PRO A 305 -10.68 5.50 15.92
CA PRO A 305 -11.89 4.71 16.07
C PRO A 305 -12.48 4.38 14.69
N ILE A 306 -13.01 3.19 14.49
CA ILE A 306 -13.66 2.83 13.22
C ILE A 306 -15.05 3.46 13.07
N GLN A 307 -15.50 4.20 14.09
CA GLN A 307 -16.79 4.87 14.15
C GLN A 307 -16.69 6.23 14.84
N ALA A 308 -17.75 7.06 14.70
CA ALA A 308 -17.83 8.37 15.33
C ALA A 308 -18.08 8.26 16.86
N VAL A 309 -17.18 7.54 17.55
CA VAL A 309 -17.20 7.36 19.00
C VAL A 309 -15.90 7.83 19.62
N GLY A 310 -15.91 8.18 20.90
CA GLY A 310 -14.70 8.63 21.60
C GLY A 310 -15.03 9.59 22.72
N HIS A 311 -14.01 9.92 23.52
CA HIS A 311 -14.16 10.78 24.70
C HIS A 311 -13.95 12.26 24.39
N ASP A 312 -13.41 12.59 23.22
CA ASP A 312 -13.17 13.95 22.78
C ASP A 312 -13.62 14.18 21.33
N GLU A 313 -13.80 15.44 20.95
CA GLU A 313 -14.24 15.85 19.61
C GLU A 313 -13.29 15.40 18.51
N LYS A 314 -11.96 15.37 18.77
CA LYS A 314 -10.95 14.96 17.80
C LYS A 314 -11.10 13.48 17.44
N MET A 315 -11.30 12.62 18.46
CA MET A 315 -11.53 11.18 18.25
C MET A 315 -12.85 10.93 17.50
N VAL A 316 -13.92 11.63 17.88
CA VAL A 316 -15.21 11.54 17.19
C VAL A 316 -15.09 11.93 15.71
N ARG A 317 -14.36 13.01 15.41
CA ARG A 317 -14.15 13.47 14.01
C ARG A 317 -13.31 12.46 13.22
N LYS A 318 -12.24 11.92 13.80
CA LYS A 318 -11.44 10.88 13.15
C LYS A 318 -12.26 9.62 12.88
N GLY A 319 -13.04 9.17 13.87
CA GLY A 319 -13.91 8.01 13.74
C GLY A 319 -15.01 8.19 12.70
N ALA A 320 -15.61 9.38 12.61
CA ALA A 320 -16.57 9.70 11.56
C ALA A 320 -15.94 9.62 10.16
N GLN A 321 -14.72 10.13 10.02
CA GLN A 321 -13.99 10.09 8.76
C GLN A 321 -13.59 8.65 8.37
N PHE A 322 -13.14 7.86 9.35
CA PHE A 322 -12.81 6.46 9.14
C PHE A 322 -14.03 5.61 8.76
N ALA A 323 -15.15 5.80 9.47
CA ALA A 323 -16.41 5.13 9.14
C ALA A 323 -16.88 5.44 7.71
N GLN A 324 -16.78 6.70 7.29
CA GLN A 324 -17.10 7.10 5.91
C GLN A 324 -16.13 6.51 4.91
N MET A 325 -14.84 6.43 5.21
CA MET A 325 -13.85 5.76 4.37
C MET A 325 -14.16 4.27 4.19
N LEU A 326 -14.57 3.57 5.27
CA LEU A 326 -15.00 2.17 5.21
C LEU A 326 -16.24 1.97 4.33
N GLU A 327 -17.18 2.90 4.35
CA GLU A 327 -18.40 2.85 3.55
C GLU A 327 -18.11 2.71 2.05
N TYR A 328 -17.16 3.51 1.55
CA TYR A 328 -16.73 3.48 0.15
C TYR A 328 -15.63 2.44 -0.10
N GLY A 329 -14.75 2.26 0.88
CA GLY A 329 -13.48 1.57 0.69
C GLY A 329 -13.53 0.06 0.89
N LEU A 330 -14.46 -0.44 1.70
CA LEU A 330 -14.43 -1.86 2.08
C LEU A 330 -14.55 -2.76 0.83
N GLU A 331 -15.46 -2.45 -0.08
CA GLU A 331 -15.62 -3.19 -1.34
C GLU A 331 -14.47 -2.90 -2.29
N ASN A 332 -14.13 -1.62 -2.52
CA ASN A 332 -13.03 -1.21 -3.39
C ASN A 332 -11.72 -1.90 -3.03
N TYR A 333 -11.42 -1.98 -1.73
CA TYR A 333 -10.17 -2.54 -1.23
C TYR A 333 -10.12 -4.07 -1.29
N SER A 334 -11.27 -4.73 -1.25
CA SER A 334 -11.33 -6.15 -0.93
C SER A 334 -11.73 -7.02 -2.12
N LEU A 335 -12.66 -6.56 -2.93
CA LEU A 335 -13.36 -7.44 -3.86
C LEU A 335 -12.41 -8.08 -4.88
N ALA A 336 -11.54 -7.28 -5.50
CA ALA A 336 -10.56 -7.81 -6.44
C ALA A 336 -9.54 -8.74 -5.77
N VAL A 337 -9.17 -8.47 -4.51
CA VAL A 337 -8.23 -9.30 -3.73
C VAL A 337 -8.84 -10.67 -3.46
N PHE A 338 -10.06 -10.71 -2.94
CA PHE A 338 -10.73 -11.97 -2.61
C PHE A 338 -11.01 -12.81 -3.86
N VAL A 339 -11.53 -12.20 -4.93
CA VAL A 339 -11.86 -12.95 -6.15
C VAL A 339 -10.60 -13.44 -6.87
N LYS A 340 -9.56 -12.62 -6.97
CA LYS A 340 -8.25 -13.07 -7.50
C LYS A 340 -7.61 -14.15 -6.62
N GLY A 341 -7.88 -14.14 -5.32
CA GLY A 341 -7.48 -15.18 -4.38
C GLY A 341 -8.30 -16.47 -4.46
N GLY A 342 -9.37 -16.49 -5.25
CA GLY A 342 -10.19 -17.69 -5.52
C GLY A 342 -11.52 -17.75 -4.78
N TRP A 343 -11.95 -16.68 -4.08
CA TRP A 343 -13.28 -16.63 -3.49
C TRP A 343 -14.34 -16.31 -4.54
N ASP A 344 -15.55 -16.81 -4.30
CA ASP A 344 -16.73 -16.41 -5.08
C ASP A 344 -17.12 -14.96 -4.80
N GLU A 345 -17.51 -14.21 -5.84
CA GLU A 345 -17.89 -12.79 -5.71
C GLU A 345 -19.07 -12.59 -4.74
N LYS A 346 -20.08 -13.47 -4.81
CA LYS A 346 -21.28 -13.37 -3.98
C LYS A 346 -20.94 -13.69 -2.50
N GLU A 347 -20.10 -14.69 -2.26
CA GLU A 347 -19.63 -15.01 -0.89
C GLU A 347 -18.82 -13.84 -0.33
N THR A 348 -17.93 -13.26 -1.12
CA THR A 348 -17.17 -12.06 -0.75
C THR A 348 -18.12 -10.91 -0.37
N ARG A 349 -19.09 -10.57 -1.24
CA ARG A 349 -20.06 -9.51 -0.94
C ARG A 349 -20.88 -9.78 0.31
N ASN A 350 -21.26 -11.05 0.57
CA ASN A 350 -21.96 -11.43 1.81
C ASN A 350 -21.08 -11.20 3.05
N LEU A 351 -19.79 -11.53 2.97
CA LEU A 351 -18.84 -11.24 4.05
C LEU A 351 -18.74 -9.73 4.28
N LEU A 352 -18.55 -8.93 3.22
CA LEU A 352 -18.43 -7.47 3.33
C LEU A 352 -19.68 -6.83 3.93
N GLN A 353 -20.89 -7.31 3.62
CA GLN A 353 -22.13 -6.85 4.26
C GLN A 353 -22.15 -7.13 5.76
N ARG A 354 -21.67 -8.30 6.20
CA ARG A 354 -21.54 -8.63 7.63
C ARG A 354 -20.51 -7.73 8.31
N VAL A 355 -19.37 -7.50 7.68
CA VAL A 355 -18.33 -6.58 8.16
C VAL A 355 -18.89 -5.16 8.31
N HIS A 356 -19.60 -4.65 7.30
CA HIS A 356 -20.26 -3.35 7.39
C HIS A 356 -21.24 -3.26 8.56
N LYS A 357 -22.01 -4.32 8.82
CA LYS A 357 -22.94 -4.34 9.95
C LYS A 357 -22.20 -4.30 11.27
N GLU A 358 -21.17 -5.11 11.44
CA GLU A 358 -20.37 -5.16 12.67
C GLU A 358 -19.58 -3.87 12.91
N SER A 359 -18.97 -3.29 11.84
CA SER A 359 -18.21 -2.05 11.95
C SER A 359 -19.07 -0.82 12.29
N ARG A 360 -20.38 -0.89 12.08
CA ARG A 360 -21.34 0.17 12.44
C ARG A 360 -21.95 -0.01 13.83
N ASP A 361 -21.72 -1.14 14.47
CA ASP A 361 -22.23 -1.39 15.83
C ASP A 361 -21.34 -0.67 16.84
N THR A 362 -21.88 0.39 17.43
CA THR A 362 -21.17 1.24 18.40
C THR A 362 -20.84 0.53 19.73
N ALA A 363 -21.35 -0.68 19.94
CA ALA A 363 -20.93 -1.53 21.04
C ALA A 363 -19.56 -2.17 20.83
N ASN A 364 -19.07 -2.17 19.58
CA ASN A 364 -17.75 -2.72 19.21
C ASN A 364 -16.69 -1.61 19.31
N GLU A 365 -15.84 -1.67 20.31
CA GLU A 365 -14.70 -0.75 20.44
C GLU A 365 -13.52 -1.24 19.61
N ALA A 366 -13.51 -0.89 18.32
CA ALA A 366 -12.42 -1.21 17.41
C ALA A 366 -11.77 0.04 16.82
N TYR A 367 -10.50 -0.09 16.47
CA TYR A 367 -9.67 1.00 15.97
C TYR A 367 -8.94 0.58 14.70
N GLY A 368 -8.77 1.50 13.76
CA GLY A 368 -7.78 1.43 12.71
C GLY A 368 -6.47 2.08 13.16
N LYS A 369 -5.37 1.78 12.50
CA LYS A 369 -4.09 2.48 12.66
C LYS A 369 -3.72 3.22 11.39
N VAL A 370 -3.46 4.52 11.50
CA VAL A 370 -2.82 5.33 10.48
C VAL A 370 -1.35 5.47 10.86
N SER A 371 -0.47 4.93 10.03
CA SER A 371 0.96 4.81 10.35
C SER A 371 1.81 5.70 9.45
N PHE A 372 2.86 6.27 10.03
CA PHE A 372 3.82 7.15 9.38
C PHE A 372 5.22 6.64 9.63
N VAL A 373 6.00 6.50 8.58
CA VAL A 373 7.39 6.13 8.62
C VAL A 373 8.20 7.22 7.94
N THR A 374 9.16 7.78 8.64
CA THR A 374 10.04 8.83 8.11
C THR A 374 11.49 8.40 8.18
N ALA A 375 12.30 8.83 7.22
CA ALA A 375 13.73 8.58 7.24
C ALA A 375 14.49 9.67 6.50
N ARG A 376 15.81 9.69 6.66
CA ARG A 376 16.70 10.68 6.06
C ARG A 376 17.86 10.02 5.35
N LYS A 377 18.21 10.48 4.17
CA LYS A 377 19.49 10.13 3.53
C LYS A 377 20.63 10.80 4.30
N PRO A 378 21.74 10.11 4.61
CA PRO A 378 22.90 10.71 5.25
C PRO A 378 23.39 11.96 4.52
N MET A 379 24.09 12.84 5.25
CA MET A 379 24.63 14.09 4.71
C MET A 379 25.86 13.90 3.81
N GLN A 380 26.41 12.67 3.77
CA GLN A 380 27.58 12.34 2.94
C GLN A 380 27.32 11.09 2.10
#